data_f0221c174f47af073536f92cb310d6d4
#
_entry.id   f0221c174f47af073536f92cb310d6d4
#
_cell.length_a   1.000
_cell.length_b   1.000
_cell.length_c   1.000
_cell.angle_alpha   90.00
_cell.angle_beta   90.00
_cell.angle_gamma   90.00
#
_symmetry.space_group_name_H-M   'P 1'
#
loop_
_entity.id
_entity.type
_entity.pdbx_description
1 polymer ?
#
loop_
_entity_poly.entity_id
_entity_poly.type
_entity_poly.pdbx_seq_one_letter_code
_entity_poly.pdbx_strand_id
1 'polypeptide(L)'
;EARTAAIEAAKATALSRIKFDAVNQNPVYRSGFVSNNVIAGITNFGLKGTLTPDPSDARIAFYLGGTTLSKATGFFKSDTDAIPLYLPAEMILIQAEVLAREDKVVEAITELNKVLTKTSDPYGVFANLPAYNGAQTKTAVLEEIYKQRCIELYLSGLKLDDSRRFGRPGPLDANFERNRNFYPYPNSERDNNRNTPDDPEV
;
A
#
# COMPACT_ATOMS: atom_id res chain seq x y z
N GLU A 1 19.75 9.97 -3.36
CA GLU A 1 19.78 9.19 -2.08
C GLU A 1 18.70 8.10 -2.04
N ALA A 2 17.40 8.43 -2.15
CA ALA A 2 16.30 7.45 -2.05
C ALA A 2 16.45 6.29 -3.05
N ARG A 3 16.76 6.59 -4.32
CA ARG A 3 16.97 5.56 -5.35
C ARG A 3 18.15 4.65 -5.02
N THR A 4 19.27 5.22 -4.57
CA THR A 4 20.47 4.42 -4.20
C THR A 4 20.15 3.48 -3.05
N ALA A 5 19.49 3.99 -2.00
CA ALA A 5 19.05 3.17 -0.87
C ALA A 5 18.08 2.06 -1.29
N ALA A 6 17.13 2.36 -2.19
CA ALA A 6 16.19 1.37 -2.71
C ALA A 6 16.87 0.29 -3.54
N ILE A 7 17.88 0.64 -4.35
CA ILE A 7 18.67 -0.33 -5.12
C ILE A 7 19.43 -1.29 -4.17
N GLU A 8 20.04 -0.77 -3.12
CA GLU A 8 20.76 -1.61 -2.14
C GLU A 8 19.78 -2.49 -1.36
N ALA A 9 18.65 -1.94 -0.90
CA ALA A 9 17.63 -2.69 -0.19
C ALA A 9 16.98 -3.80 -1.06
N ALA A 10 16.82 -3.56 -2.36
CA ALA A 10 16.27 -4.56 -3.28
C ALA A 10 17.18 -5.79 -3.47
N LYS A 11 18.47 -5.70 -3.11
CA LYS A 11 19.41 -6.83 -3.12
C LYS A 11 19.26 -7.75 -1.91
N ALA A 12 18.55 -7.31 -0.87
CA ALA A 12 18.37 -8.10 0.33
C ALA A 12 17.50 -9.34 0.04
N THR A 13 18.01 -10.51 0.41
CA THR A 13 17.30 -11.80 0.27
C THR A 13 16.60 -12.24 1.55
N ALA A 14 16.89 -11.58 2.66
CA ALA A 14 16.31 -11.90 3.95
C ALA A 14 14.84 -11.39 4.01
N LEU A 15 13.94 -12.27 4.46
CA LEU A 15 12.54 -11.92 4.66
C LEU A 15 12.35 -11.33 6.06
N SER A 16 12.23 -10.01 6.14
CA SER A 16 11.98 -9.30 7.40
C SER A 16 10.49 -9.28 7.72
N ARG A 17 10.09 -9.92 8.82
CA ARG A 17 8.69 -10.03 9.26
C ARG A 17 8.57 -9.82 10.76
N ILE A 18 7.51 -9.15 11.18
CA ILE A 18 7.06 -9.17 12.58
C ILE A 18 6.30 -10.47 12.78
N LYS A 19 6.76 -11.29 13.73
CA LYS A 19 6.10 -12.54 14.07
C LYS A 19 5.13 -12.32 15.24
N PHE A 20 4.02 -13.03 15.21
CA PHE A 20 3.00 -13.04 16.23
C PHE A 20 2.77 -14.45 16.76
N ASP A 21 2.21 -14.57 17.94
CA ASP A 21 1.86 -15.82 18.60
C ASP A 21 0.53 -15.69 19.36
N ALA A 22 0.13 -16.71 20.09
CA ALA A 22 -1.13 -16.71 20.83
C ALA A 22 -1.21 -15.65 21.96
N VAL A 23 -0.08 -15.16 22.44
CA VAL A 23 0.01 -14.13 23.48
C VAL A 23 0.12 -12.75 22.86
N ASN A 24 1.02 -12.60 21.89
CA ASN A 24 1.26 -11.36 21.15
C ASN A 24 0.64 -11.49 19.77
N GLN A 25 -0.65 -11.22 19.69
CA GLN A 25 -1.46 -11.45 18.49
C GLN A 25 -1.30 -10.33 17.45
N ASN A 26 -1.48 -10.69 16.17
CA ASN A 26 -1.48 -9.74 15.06
C ASN A 26 -2.53 -8.65 15.28
N PRO A 27 -2.12 -7.39 15.54
CA PRO A 27 -3.05 -6.33 15.91
C PRO A 27 -3.97 -5.90 14.76
N VAL A 28 -3.53 -6.04 13.51
CA VAL A 28 -4.34 -5.71 12.34
C VAL A 28 -5.47 -6.71 12.18
N TYR A 29 -5.19 -8.00 12.32
CA TYR A 29 -6.22 -9.04 12.31
C TYR A 29 -7.21 -8.84 13.48
N ARG A 30 -6.71 -8.65 14.69
CA ARG A 30 -7.55 -8.48 15.89
C ARG A 30 -8.43 -7.24 15.83
N SER A 31 -7.89 -6.12 15.40
CA SER A 31 -8.65 -4.86 15.35
C SER A 31 -9.57 -4.75 14.15
N GLY A 32 -9.15 -5.30 13.00
CA GLY A 32 -9.84 -5.09 11.73
C GLY A 32 -10.78 -6.23 11.31
N PHE A 33 -10.48 -7.48 11.70
CA PHE A 33 -11.16 -8.62 11.10
C PHE A 33 -11.91 -9.54 12.08
N VAL A 34 -11.64 -9.42 13.37
CA VAL A 34 -12.30 -10.24 14.41
C VAL A 34 -13.29 -9.44 15.24
N SER A 35 -13.08 -8.15 15.39
CA SER A 35 -14.03 -7.28 16.08
C SER A 35 -15.08 -6.75 15.11
N ASN A 36 -16.21 -6.26 15.65
CA ASN A 36 -17.26 -5.56 14.87
C ASN A 36 -16.77 -4.24 14.21
N ASN A 37 -15.50 -3.91 14.36
CA ASN A 37 -14.85 -2.83 13.64
C ASN A 37 -14.61 -3.28 12.19
N VAL A 38 -15.66 -3.24 11.41
CA VAL A 38 -15.64 -3.59 9.99
C VAL A 38 -14.67 -2.65 9.29
N ILE A 39 -13.55 -3.18 8.86
CA ILE A 39 -12.89 -2.62 7.67
C ILE A 39 -13.88 -2.92 6.55
N ALA A 40 -14.75 -1.95 6.24
CA ALA A 40 -15.70 -2.06 5.15
C ALA A 40 -14.96 -2.59 3.94
N GLY A 41 -15.46 -3.68 3.34
CA GLY A 41 -14.79 -4.39 2.27
C GLY A 41 -14.32 -3.45 1.17
N ILE A 42 -13.06 -3.05 1.25
CA ILE A 42 -12.45 -2.18 0.25
C ILE A 42 -12.13 -3.09 -0.93
N THR A 43 -13.09 -3.20 -1.83
CA THR A 43 -12.99 -4.06 -3.02
C THR A 43 -11.98 -3.56 -4.06
N ASN A 44 -11.45 -2.33 -3.87
CA ASN A 44 -10.62 -1.63 -4.85
C ASN A 44 -9.34 -1.02 -4.23
N PHE A 45 -8.86 -1.53 -3.09
CA PHE A 45 -7.66 -1.02 -2.40
C PHE A 45 -7.74 0.47 -2.02
N GLY A 46 -8.95 1.01 -1.88
CA GLY A 46 -9.19 2.44 -1.64
C GLY A 46 -8.84 3.34 -2.82
N LEU A 47 -8.71 2.80 -4.01
CA LEU A 47 -8.59 3.55 -5.26
C LEU A 47 -9.95 4.09 -5.68
N LYS A 48 -9.98 5.23 -6.36
CA LYS A 48 -11.20 5.89 -6.84
C LYS A 48 -11.07 6.36 -8.28
N GLY A 49 -12.21 6.68 -8.88
CA GLY A 49 -12.27 7.19 -10.24
C GLY A 49 -11.79 6.17 -11.27
N THR A 50 -10.87 6.57 -12.14
CA THR A 50 -10.30 5.73 -13.19
C THR A 50 -9.22 4.77 -12.69
N LEU A 51 -8.75 4.95 -11.45
CA LEU A 51 -7.72 4.11 -10.84
C LEU A 51 -8.35 2.86 -10.21
N THR A 52 -8.86 1.96 -11.03
CA THR A 52 -9.34 0.67 -10.58
C THR A 52 -8.26 -0.41 -10.75
N PRO A 53 -8.20 -1.43 -9.87
CA PRO A 53 -7.36 -2.59 -10.11
C PRO A 53 -7.79 -3.30 -11.40
N ASP A 54 -6.82 -3.88 -12.11
CA ASP A 54 -7.14 -4.79 -13.18
C ASP A 54 -7.82 -6.03 -12.60
N PRO A 55 -8.98 -6.48 -13.12
CA PRO A 55 -9.66 -7.67 -12.62
C PRO A 55 -8.83 -8.96 -12.64
N SER A 56 -7.81 -9.02 -13.50
CA SER A 56 -6.88 -10.16 -13.59
C SER A 56 -5.70 -10.10 -12.62
N ASP A 57 -5.57 -9.01 -11.84
CA ASP A 57 -4.48 -8.83 -10.88
C ASP A 57 -4.55 -9.89 -9.78
N ALA A 58 -3.55 -10.76 -9.73
CA ALA A 58 -3.50 -11.85 -8.76
C ALA A 58 -3.47 -11.39 -7.30
N ARG A 59 -3.06 -10.15 -7.03
CA ARG A 59 -3.08 -9.55 -5.69
C ARG A 59 -4.49 -9.33 -5.15
N ILE A 60 -5.51 -9.24 -6.04
CA ILE A 60 -6.92 -9.20 -5.61
C ILE A 60 -7.28 -10.46 -4.85
N ALA A 61 -6.99 -11.64 -5.42
CA ALA A 61 -7.23 -12.90 -4.75
C ALA A 61 -6.38 -13.06 -3.49
N PHE A 62 -5.15 -12.56 -3.49
CA PHE A 62 -4.25 -12.62 -2.35
C PHE A 62 -4.77 -11.79 -1.17
N TYR A 63 -5.16 -10.54 -1.38
CA TYR A 63 -5.55 -9.62 -0.31
C TYR A 63 -7.05 -9.61 0.01
N LEU A 64 -7.90 -9.84 -0.99
CA LEU A 64 -9.35 -9.67 -0.91
C LEU A 64 -10.13 -10.97 -1.17
N GLY A 65 -9.44 -12.11 -1.17
CA GLY A 65 -10.03 -13.43 -1.47
C GLY A 65 -10.91 -14.03 -0.37
N GLY A 66 -11.12 -13.33 0.74
CA GLY A 66 -11.96 -13.82 1.84
C GLY A 66 -13.45 -13.84 1.49
N THR A 67 -14.18 -14.80 2.10
CA THR A 67 -15.61 -15.02 1.84
C THR A 67 -16.55 -14.35 2.84
N THR A 68 -16.04 -13.76 3.91
CA THR A 68 -16.81 -13.11 4.98
C THR A 68 -16.80 -11.60 4.88
N LEU A 69 -17.54 -10.90 5.74
CA LEU A 69 -17.65 -9.43 5.76
C LEU A 69 -16.30 -8.72 5.92
N SER A 70 -15.35 -9.34 6.59
CA SER A 70 -13.96 -8.90 6.68
C SER A 70 -13.13 -9.66 5.64
N LYS A 71 -13.09 -9.18 4.43
CA LYS A 71 -12.59 -9.92 3.27
C LYS A 71 -11.09 -9.90 3.06
N ALA A 72 -10.31 -9.28 3.94
CA ALA A 72 -8.88 -9.31 3.78
C ALA A 72 -8.31 -10.69 4.13
N THR A 73 -7.39 -11.11 3.30
CA THR A 73 -6.62 -12.34 3.42
C THR A 73 -5.12 -12.00 3.42
N GLY A 74 -4.28 -12.72 2.75
CA GLY A 74 -2.85 -12.45 2.69
C GLY A 74 -2.20 -12.57 4.06
N PHE A 75 -1.69 -11.47 4.61
CA PHE A 75 -0.99 -11.42 5.90
C PHE A 75 -1.94 -11.28 7.11
N PHE A 76 -3.25 -11.37 6.92
CA PHE A 76 -4.27 -11.02 7.90
C PHE A 76 -5.35 -12.10 8.04
N LYS A 77 -4.98 -13.37 7.90
CA LYS A 77 -5.91 -14.52 8.00
C LYS A 77 -6.13 -14.97 9.43
N SER A 78 -5.14 -14.78 10.29
CA SER A 78 -5.15 -15.23 11.68
C SER A 78 -4.41 -14.28 12.61
N ASP A 79 -4.59 -14.50 13.90
CA ASP A 79 -3.90 -13.76 14.97
C ASP A 79 -2.39 -14.07 15.06
N THR A 80 -1.93 -15.13 14.41
CA THR A 80 -0.52 -15.53 14.38
C THR A 80 0.18 -15.23 13.04
N ASP A 81 -0.53 -14.69 12.06
CA ASP A 81 0.07 -14.36 10.77
C ASP A 81 1.13 -13.27 10.92
N ALA A 82 2.30 -13.53 10.35
CA ALA A 82 3.40 -12.58 10.36
C ALA A 82 3.18 -11.46 9.32
N ILE A 83 3.45 -10.23 9.73
CA ILE A 83 3.37 -9.04 8.86
C ILE A 83 4.76 -8.72 8.31
N PRO A 84 4.96 -8.57 6.99
CA PRO A 84 6.22 -8.13 6.44
C PRO A 84 6.53 -6.69 6.88
N LEU A 85 7.80 -6.41 7.21
CA LEU A 85 8.28 -5.06 7.49
C LEU A 85 8.43 -4.24 6.21
N TYR A 86 8.71 -4.89 5.11
CA TYR A 86 8.73 -4.31 3.76
C TYR A 86 8.44 -5.41 2.74
N LEU A 87 8.04 -5.01 1.53
CA LEU A 87 7.92 -5.89 0.38
C LEU A 87 9.01 -5.52 -0.66
N PRO A 88 9.66 -6.49 -1.31
CA PRO A 88 10.67 -6.21 -2.34
C PRO A 88 10.17 -5.28 -3.45
N ALA A 89 8.92 -5.40 -3.84
CA ALA A 89 8.30 -4.54 -4.84
C ALA A 89 8.15 -3.08 -4.38
N GLU A 90 8.11 -2.81 -3.07
CA GLU A 90 8.15 -1.43 -2.57
C GLU A 90 9.43 -0.72 -3.02
N MET A 91 10.56 -1.39 -2.90
CA MET A 91 11.86 -0.84 -3.32
C MET A 91 11.93 -0.60 -4.83
N ILE A 92 11.33 -1.48 -5.61
CA ILE A 92 11.23 -1.33 -7.07
C ILE A 92 10.33 -0.14 -7.42
N LEU A 93 9.19 0.01 -6.75
CA LEU A 93 8.27 1.13 -6.98
C LEU A 93 8.87 2.48 -6.55
N ILE A 94 9.71 2.52 -5.51
CA ILE A 94 10.48 3.72 -5.16
C ILE A 94 11.45 4.10 -6.29
N GLN A 95 12.15 3.12 -6.88
CA GLN A 95 13.04 3.36 -8.01
C GLN A 95 12.28 3.89 -9.23
N ALA A 96 11.15 3.26 -9.57
CA ALA A 96 10.29 3.69 -10.67
C ALA A 96 9.80 5.13 -10.46
N GLU A 97 9.36 5.46 -9.24
CA GLU A 97 8.89 6.81 -8.91
C GLU A 97 9.99 7.87 -9.06
N VAL A 98 11.18 7.61 -8.54
CA VAL A 98 12.30 8.55 -8.65
C VAL A 98 12.64 8.78 -10.13
N LEU A 99 12.72 7.72 -10.92
CA LEU A 99 13.00 7.83 -12.35
C LEU A 99 11.93 8.64 -13.08
N ALA A 100 10.65 8.39 -12.80
CA ALA A 100 9.55 9.16 -13.41
C ALA A 100 9.60 10.64 -13.00
N ARG A 101 9.94 10.95 -11.73
CA ARG A 101 10.09 12.34 -11.27
C ARG A 101 11.29 13.06 -11.90
N GLU A 102 12.34 12.32 -12.25
CA GLU A 102 13.51 12.79 -13.01
C GLU A 102 13.28 12.86 -14.52
N ASP A 103 12.04 12.70 -15.01
CA ASP A 103 11.66 12.65 -16.43
C ASP A 103 12.30 11.48 -17.23
N LYS A 104 12.83 10.48 -16.56
CA LYS A 104 13.34 9.23 -17.14
C LYS A 104 12.23 8.20 -17.31
N VAL A 105 11.23 8.54 -18.14
CA VAL A 105 9.96 7.82 -18.22
C VAL A 105 10.13 6.37 -18.70
N VAL A 106 11.03 6.12 -19.67
CA VAL A 106 11.28 4.77 -20.20
C VAL A 106 11.88 3.86 -19.15
N GLU A 107 12.86 4.37 -18.41
CA GLU A 107 13.49 3.63 -17.30
C GLU A 107 12.51 3.39 -16.15
N ALA A 108 11.64 4.37 -15.86
CA ALA A 108 10.59 4.23 -14.87
C ALA A 108 9.61 3.11 -15.24
N ILE A 109 9.20 3.02 -16.51
CA ILE A 109 8.34 1.94 -17.01
C ILE A 109 9.07 0.58 -16.92
N THR A 110 10.36 0.56 -17.18
CA THR A 110 11.17 -0.68 -17.04
C THR A 110 11.13 -1.20 -15.60
N GLU A 111 11.30 -0.32 -14.60
CA GLU A 111 11.19 -0.72 -13.19
C GLU A 111 9.75 -1.11 -12.81
N LEU A 112 8.76 -0.33 -13.24
CA LEU A 112 7.33 -0.60 -13.00
C LEU A 112 6.93 -1.99 -13.54
N ASN A 113 7.40 -2.37 -14.71
CA ASN A 113 7.11 -3.66 -15.33
C ASN A 113 7.64 -4.85 -14.50
N LYS A 114 8.70 -4.68 -13.71
CA LYS A 114 9.16 -5.74 -12.79
C LYS A 114 8.12 -6.08 -11.72
N VAL A 115 7.26 -5.13 -11.37
CA VAL A 115 6.15 -5.35 -10.42
C VAL A 115 4.92 -5.90 -11.15
N LEU A 116 4.56 -5.32 -12.29
CA LEU A 116 3.39 -5.73 -13.06
C LEU A 116 3.50 -7.17 -13.57
N THR A 117 4.63 -7.53 -14.17
CA THR A 117 4.81 -8.85 -14.78
C THR A 117 5.32 -9.94 -13.83
N LYS A 118 5.49 -9.60 -12.55
CA LYS A 118 5.93 -10.54 -11.51
C LYS A 118 4.93 -11.68 -11.36
N THR A 119 5.37 -12.91 -11.48
CA THR A 119 4.55 -14.14 -11.37
C THR A 119 4.75 -14.90 -10.06
N SER A 120 5.75 -14.52 -9.27
CA SER A 120 6.03 -15.10 -7.96
C SER A 120 6.76 -14.09 -7.08
N ASP A 121 6.67 -14.30 -5.76
CA ASP A 121 7.31 -13.46 -4.75
C ASP A 121 7.53 -14.27 -3.47
N PRO A 122 8.62 -14.06 -2.73
CA PRO A 122 8.88 -14.78 -1.47
C PRO A 122 7.81 -14.57 -0.39
N TYR A 123 7.02 -13.51 -0.48
CA TYR A 123 5.88 -13.22 0.40
C TYR A 123 4.54 -13.69 -0.20
N GLY A 124 4.51 -14.16 -1.45
CA GLY A 124 3.31 -14.54 -2.16
C GLY A 124 2.55 -13.38 -2.82
N VAL A 125 3.14 -12.18 -2.84
CA VAL A 125 2.52 -10.98 -3.43
C VAL A 125 3.06 -10.77 -4.84
N PHE A 126 2.23 -10.98 -5.85
CA PHE A 126 2.61 -10.80 -7.26
C PHE A 126 1.40 -10.41 -8.10
N ALA A 127 1.60 -9.56 -9.09
CA ALA A 127 0.52 -9.02 -9.92
C ALA A 127 0.11 -9.95 -11.05
N ASN A 128 1.08 -10.59 -11.71
CA ASN A 128 0.89 -11.46 -12.89
C ASN A 128 0.11 -10.75 -14.00
N LEU A 129 0.42 -9.49 -14.26
CA LEU A 129 -0.21 -8.64 -15.26
C LEU A 129 0.68 -8.51 -16.50
N PRO A 130 0.11 -8.09 -17.65
CA PRO A 130 0.91 -7.63 -18.79
C PRO A 130 1.80 -6.44 -18.42
N ALA A 131 2.84 -6.21 -19.22
CA ALA A 131 3.63 -5.01 -19.13
C ALA A 131 2.78 -3.76 -19.37
N TYR A 132 3.17 -2.63 -18.78
CA TYR A 132 2.50 -1.35 -18.95
C TYR A 132 2.39 -0.95 -20.43
N ASN A 133 1.18 -0.65 -20.85
CA ASN A 133 0.85 -0.26 -22.22
C ASN A 133 0.12 1.10 -22.29
N GLY A 134 0.09 1.84 -21.19
CA GLY A 134 -0.51 3.17 -21.11
C GLY A 134 0.34 4.28 -21.74
N ALA A 135 -0.08 5.52 -21.58
CA ALA A 135 0.63 6.68 -22.09
C ALA A 135 2.02 6.83 -21.44
N GLN A 136 3.06 6.99 -22.26
CA GLN A 136 4.44 7.13 -21.80
C GLN A 136 4.75 8.60 -21.44
N THR A 137 3.93 9.18 -20.56
CA THR A 137 4.12 10.50 -19.99
C THR A 137 4.45 10.40 -18.51
N LYS A 138 5.19 11.35 -17.99
CA LYS A 138 5.50 11.44 -16.56
C LYS A 138 4.25 11.29 -15.68
N THR A 139 3.19 12.05 -16.01
CA THR A 139 1.94 12.05 -15.24
C THR A 139 1.27 10.68 -15.25
N ALA A 140 1.10 10.05 -16.40
CA ALA A 140 0.46 8.75 -16.52
C ALA A 140 1.26 7.65 -15.82
N VAL A 141 2.59 7.68 -15.93
CA VAL A 141 3.46 6.70 -15.28
C VAL A 141 3.46 6.88 -13.76
N LEU A 142 3.49 8.11 -13.24
CA LEU A 142 3.35 8.38 -11.80
C LEU A 142 1.98 7.94 -11.27
N GLU A 143 0.91 8.14 -12.03
CA GLU A 143 -0.42 7.68 -11.66
C GLU A 143 -0.50 6.15 -11.58
N GLU A 144 0.08 5.44 -12.55
CA GLU A 144 0.18 3.97 -12.52
C GLU A 144 1.04 3.49 -11.35
N ILE A 145 2.20 4.13 -11.08
CA ILE A 145 3.04 3.81 -9.92
C ILE A 145 2.25 3.97 -8.61
N TYR A 146 1.49 5.06 -8.46
CA TYR A 146 0.62 5.26 -7.29
C TYR A 146 -0.41 4.12 -7.16
N LYS A 147 -1.09 3.76 -8.25
CA LYS A 147 -2.03 2.64 -8.27
C LYS A 147 -1.35 1.34 -7.80
N GLN A 148 -0.19 1.03 -8.36
CA GLN A 148 0.55 -0.18 -8.00
C GLN A 148 1.01 -0.17 -6.54
N ARG A 149 1.41 0.97 -5.99
CA ARG A 149 1.73 1.11 -4.56
C ARG A 149 0.51 0.86 -3.68
N CYS A 150 -0.66 1.38 -4.03
CA CYS A 150 -1.90 1.15 -3.27
C CYS A 150 -2.28 -0.33 -3.21
N ILE A 151 -2.03 -1.10 -4.27
CA ILE A 151 -2.35 -2.53 -4.36
C ILE A 151 -1.28 -3.36 -3.66
N GLU A 152 -0.01 -3.15 -4.02
CA GLU A 152 1.12 -3.93 -3.49
C GLU A 152 1.27 -3.77 -1.97
N LEU A 153 1.11 -2.54 -1.48
CA LEU A 153 1.33 -2.17 -0.08
C LEU A 153 0.02 -2.06 0.71
N TYR A 154 -0.98 -2.86 0.34
CA TYR A 154 -2.28 -2.82 0.99
C TYR A 154 -2.17 -3.10 2.49
N LEU A 155 -2.80 -2.24 3.31
CA LEU A 155 -2.76 -2.28 4.78
C LEU A 155 -1.36 -2.11 5.41
N SER A 156 -0.37 -1.64 4.67
CA SER A 156 0.96 -1.31 5.22
C SER A 156 1.00 0.00 6.04
N GLY A 157 -0.06 0.81 5.99
CA GLY A 157 -0.10 2.14 6.61
C GLY A 157 0.42 3.28 5.72
N LEU A 158 1.01 2.99 4.57
CA LEU A 158 1.68 4.00 3.71
C LEU A 158 0.71 4.81 2.82
N LYS A 159 -0.54 4.37 2.67
CA LYS A 159 -1.47 4.97 1.69
C LYS A 159 -1.74 6.46 1.93
N LEU A 160 -1.85 6.91 3.17
CA LEU A 160 -2.11 8.32 3.47
C LEU A 160 -0.96 9.20 2.97
N ASP A 161 0.26 8.84 3.30
CA ASP A 161 1.45 9.58 2.88
C ASP A 161 1.66 9.51 1.36
N ASP A 162 1.46 8.35 0.76
CA ASP A 162 1.50 8.19 -0.70
C ASP A 162 0.46 9.09 -1.37
N SER A 163 -0.78 9.09 -0.91
CA SER A 163 -1.86 9.94 -1.46
C SER A 163 -1.50 11.43 -1.40
N ARG A 164 -0.88 11.90 -0.31
CA ARG A 164 -0.40 13.28 -0.18
C ARG A 164 0.77 13.56 -1.13
N ARG A 165 1.76 12.67 -1.16
CA ARG A 165 2.99 12.82 -1.94
C ARG A 165 2.74 12.78 -3.46
N PHE A 166 1.76 12.01 -3.91
CA PHE A 166 1.32 11.97 -5.30
C PHE A 166 0.28 13.05 -5.65
N GLY A 167 -0.04 13.96 -4.72
CA GLY A 167 -0.97 15.06 -4.96
C GLY A 167 -2.39 14.61 -5.23
N ARG A 168 -2.80 13.44 -4.69
CA ARG A 168 -4.17 12.92 -4.90
C ARG A 168 -5.20 13.78 -4.17
N PRO A 169 -6.45 13.84 -4.68
CA PRO A 169 -7.52 14.66 -4.11
C PRO A 169 -7.68 14.47 -2.59
N GLY A 170 -7.69 15.56 -1.85
CA GLY A 170 -7.80 15.60 -0.39
C GLY A 170 -9.23 15.76 0.12
N PRO A 171 -9.42 15.93 1.43
CA PRO A 171 -10.73 15.91 2.07
C PRO A 171 -11.72 16.97 1.57
N LEU A 172 -11.23 18.12 1.10
CA LEU A 172 -12.06 19.22 0.60
C LEU A 172 -12.41 19.11 -0.88
N ASP A 173 -11.87 18.09 -1.57
CA ASP A 173 -12.17 17.84 -2.98
C ASP A 173 -13.45 16.99 -3.10
N ALA A 174 -14.32 17.33 -4.05
CA ALA A 174 -15.54 16.55 -4.32
C ALA A 174 -15.24 15.07 -4.69
N ASN A 175 -14.06 14.82 -5.26
CA ASN A 175 -13.59 13.49 -5.63
C ASN A 175 -12.50 12.96 -4.68
N PHE A 176 -12.53 13.35 -3.41
CA PHE A 176 -11.49 13.00 -2.44
C PHE A 176 -11.17 11.50 -2.42
N GLU A 177 -9.88 11.20 -2.32
CA GLU A 177 -9.36 9.83 -2.16
C GLU A 177 -8.96 9.52 -0.72
N ARG A 178 -8.81 10.56 0.11
CA ARG A 178 -8.59 10.46 1.54
C ARG A 178 -9.52 11.41 2.28
N ASN A 179 -9.99 10.99 3.45
CA ASN A 179 -10.92 11.77 4.26
C ASN A 179 -10.21 12.65 5.32
N ARG A 180 -8.89 12.62 5.35
CA ARG A 180 -8.05 13.45 6.22
C ARG A 180 -6.65 13.61 5.64
N ASN A 181 -5.97 14.67 6.04
CA ASN A 181 -4.58 14.92 5.63
C ASN A 181 -3.57 14.37 6.64
N PHE A 182 -3.97 14.21 7.90
CA PHE A 182 -3.12 13.76 8.99
C PHE A 182 -3.87 12.75 9.85
N TYR A 183 -3.16 11.93 10.59
CA TYR A 183 -3.76 11.10 11.62
C TYR A 183 -4.06 11.95 12.86
N PRO A 184 -5.18 11.70 13.56
CA PRO A 184 -5.43 12.31 14.86
C PRO A 184 -4.41 11.80 15.89
N TYR A 185 -4.21 12.56 16.95
CA TYR A 185 -3.44 12.06 18.08
C TYR A 185 -4.14 10.85 18.70
N PRO A 186 -3.39 9.82 19.16
CA PRO A 186 -3.98 8.68 19.85
C PRO A 186 -4.80 9.10 21.07
N ASN A 187 -5.92 8.45 21.32
CA ASN A 187 -6.75 8.76 22.50
C ASN A 187 -5.97 8.64 23.81
N SER A 188 -5.08 7.65 23.89
CA SER A 188 -4.19 7.50 25.05
C SER A 188 -3.30 8.72 25.29
N GLU A 189 -2.87 9.41 24.24
CA GLU A 189 -2.09 10.64 24.36
C GLU A 189 -2.97 11.78 24.85
N ARG A 190 -4.17 11.94 24.30
CA ARG A 190 -5.11 12.99 24.73
C ARG A 190 -5.55 12.84 26.18
N ASP A 191 -5.84 11.61 26.58
CA ASP A 191 -6.37 11.32 27.93
C ASP A 191 -5.30 11.50 29.03
N ASN A 192 -4.03 11.32 28.69
CA ASN A 192 -2.93 11.30 29.66
C ASN A 192 -1.96 12.48 29.56
N ASN A 193 -1.97 13.23 28.46
CA ASN A 193 -1.07 14.37 28.24
C ASN A 193 -1.87 15.66 27.98
N ARG A 194 -1.93 16.52 28.99
CA ARG A 194 -2.65 17.82 28.90
C ARG A 194 -2.03 18.81 27.91
N ASN A 195 -0.82 18.53 27.42
CA ASN A 195 -0.13 19.35 26.42
C ASN A 195 -0.33 18.83 25.00
N THR A 196 -1.15 17.78 24.79
CA THR A 196 -1.48 17.29 23.46
C THR A 196 -2.17 18.41 22.67
N PRO A 197 -1.65 18.84 21.52
CA PRO A 197 -2.29 19.83 20.67
C PRO A 197 -3.66 19.34 20.18
N ASP A 198 -4.47 20.28 19.69
CA ASP A 198 -5.66 19.93 18.93
C ASP A 198 -5.29 19.10 17.69
N ASP A 199 -6.24 18.27 17.24
CA ASP A 199 -6.01 17.51 16.02
C ASP A 199 -5.77 18.46 14.85
N PRO A 200 -4.87 18.09 13.93
CA PRO A 200 -4.70 18.82 12.69
C PRO A 200 -6.04 18.95 11.95
N GLU A 201 -6.30 20.11 11.42
CA GLU A 201 -7.48 20.33 10.58
C GLU A 201 -7.49 19.40 9.36
N VAL A 202 -8.68 19.09 8.91
CA VAL A 202 -8.93 18.14 7.80
C VAL A 202 -8.37 18.66 6.48
#